data_485209449a3908ddfb819cfe07c9ff5f
#
_entry.id   485209449a3908ddfb819cfe07c9ff5f
#
_cell.length_a   1.000
_cell.length_b   1.000
_cell.length_c   1.000
_cell.angle_alpha   90.00
_cell.angle_beta   90.00
_cell.angle_gamma   90.00
#
_symmetry.space_group_name_H-M   'P 1'
#
loop_
_entity.id
_entity.type
_entity.pdbx_description
1 polymer ?
#
loop_
_entity_poly.entity_id
_entity_poly.type
_entity_poly.pdbx_seq_one_letter_code
_entity_poly.pdbx_strand_id
1 'polypeptide(L)'
;MKRTLLFFCLFIFFTFTCFNRYTPITLQEAKPTLMKVEIKGAIQNPGVYTLKRNSSISSLIQMSGGLLENSDTSRISFNYILQDKDVVVIPEKQEVKLI
;
A
#
# COMPACT_ATOMS: atom_id res chain seq x y z
N MET A 1 -41.86 -3.61 45.19
CA MET A 1 -41.66 -2.69 44.11
C MET A 1 -40.22 -2.17 43.98
N LYS A 2 -39.52 -1.95 45.09
CA LYS A 2 -38.13 -1.50 45.00
C LYS A 2 -37.19 -2.54 44.43
N ARG A 3 -37.46 -3.83 44.61
CA ARG A 3 -36.63 -4.91 44.03
C ARG A 3 -36.70 -4.97 42.51
N THR A 4 -37.87 -4.81 41.93
CA THR A 4 -38.06 -4.85 40.48
C THR A 4 -37.40 -3.68 39.82
N LEU A 5 -37.41 -2.51 40.42
CA LEU A 5 -36.75 -1.34 39.90
C LEU A 5 -35.23 -1.52 39.92
N LEU A 6 -34.70 -2.10 40.96
CA LEU A 6 -33.28 -2.37 41.10
C LEU A 6 -32.79 -3.37 40.04
N PHE A 7 -33.53 -4.43 39.79
CA PHE A 7 -33.23 -5.41 38.75
C PHE A 7 -33.31 -4.77 37.37
N PHE A 8 -34.25 -3.89 37.16
CA PHE A 8 -34.41 -3.19 35.89
C PHE A 8 -33.23 -2.27 35.64
N CYS A 9 -32.77 -1.54 36.65
CA CYS A 9 -31.59 -0.69 36.54
C CYS A 9 -30.32 -1.50 36.26
N LEU A 10 -30.17 -2.65 36.95
CA LEU A 10 -29.04 -3.52 36.71
C LEU A 10 -29.05 -4.10 35.29
N PHE A 11 -30.24 -4.44 34.80
CA PHE A 11 -30.39 -4.96 33.46
C PHE A 11 -29.99 -3.90 32.41
N ILE A 12 -30.45 -2.68 32.59
CA ILE A 12 -30.09 -1.57 31.72
C ILE A 12 -28.60 -1.28 31.77
N PHE A 13 -28.02 -1.29 32.96
CA PHE A 13 -26.60 -1.08 33.13
C PHE A 13 -25.78 -2.19 32.48
N PHE A 14 -26.22 -3.43 32.62
CA PHE A 14 -25.57 -4.57 32.01
C PHE A 14 -25.63 -4.52 30.46
N THR A 15 -26.79 -4.18 29.91
CA THR A 15 -26.94 -4.03 28.48
C THR A 15 -26.09 -2.86 27.94
N PHE A 16 -26.01 -1.79 28.69
CA PHE A 16 -25.19 -0.64 28.30
C PHE A 16 -23.70 -0.99 28.29
N THR A 17 -23.21 -1.71 29.30
CA THR A 17 -21.82 -2.16 29.32
C THR A 17 -21.51 -3.18 28.23
N CYS A 18 -22.42 -4.09 27.98
CA CYS A 18 -22.27 -5.03 26.87
C CYS A 18 -22.25 -4.31 25.52
N PHE A 19 -23.08 -3.29 25.36
CA PHE A 19 -23.13 -2.54 24.12
C PHE A 19 -21.86 -1.72 23.89
N ASN A 20 -21.29 -1.17 24.96
CA ASN A 20 -20.05 -0.40 24.88
C ASN A 20 -18.82 -1.27 24.56
N ARG A 21 -18.89 -2.55 24.83
CA ARG A 21 -17.80 -3.48 24.51
C ARG A 21 -17.77 -3.88 23.04
N TYR A 22 -18.83 -3.59 22.32
CA TYR A 22 -18.89 -3.80 20.87
C TYR A 22 -18.43 -2.60 20.09
N THR A 23 -17.29 -2.02 20.46
CA THR A 23 -16.68 -1.05 19.57
C THR A 23 -16.03 -1.82 18.41
N PRO A 24 -16.41 -1.55 17.19
CA PRO A 24 -15.76 -2.20 16.07
C PRO A 24 -14.31 -1.72 15.99
N ILE A 25 -13.41 -2.63 16.29
CA ILE A 25 -11.96 -2.40 16.28
C ILE A 25 -11.42 -2.39 14.85
N THR A 26 -12.29 -2.54 13.89
CA THR A 26 -11.93 -2.86 12.52
C THR A 26 -11.22 -1.76 11.76
N LEU A 27 -11.30 -0.51 12.22
CA LEU A 27 -10.74 0.61 11.45
C LEU A 27 -9.28 0.90 11.76
N GLN A 28 -8.76 0.41 12.88
CA GLN A 28 -7.39 0.69 13.30
C GLN A 28 -6.38 -0.31 12.78
N GLU A 29 -6.85 -1.47 12.35
CA GLU A 29 -6.01 -2.53 11.81
C GLU A 29 -6.03 -2.59 10.30
N ALA A 30 -6.75 -1.68 9.65
CA ALA A 30 -6.72 -1.61 8.21
C ALA A 30 -5.29 -1.34 7.76
N LYS A 31 -4.71 -2.29 7.06
CA LYS A 31 -3.40 -2.11 6.43
C LYS A 31 -3.46 -0.88 5.54
N PRO A 32 -2.43 -0.05 5.54
CA PRO A 32 -2.43 1.11 4.65
C PRO A 32 -2.66 0.63 3.22
N THR A 33 -3.61 1.24 2.53
CA THR A 33 -3.96 0.91 1.17
C THR A 33 -2.96 1.46 0.16
N LEU A 34 -2.08 2.33 0.61
CA LEU A 34 -1.07 2.99 -0.21
C LEU A 34 0.32 2.60 0.25
N MET A 35 1.23 2.58 -0.70
CA MET A 35 2.64 2.33 -0.45
C MET A 35 3.48 3.36 -1.20
N LYS A 36 4.68 3.60 -0.69
CA LYS A 36 5.64 4.48 -1.34
C LYS A 36 6.77 3.65 -1.91
N VAL A 37 7.06 3.86 -3.17
CA VAL A 37 8.15 3.20 -3.87
C VAL A 37 8.97 4.23 -4.62
N GLU A 38 10.26 3.98 -4.73
CA GLU A 38 11.17 4.84 -5.47
C GLU A 38 11.51 4.18 -6.79
N ILE A 39 11.54 4.97 -7.86
CA ILE A 39 12.04 4.52 -9.15
C ILE A 39 13.14 5.47 -9.63
N LYS A 40 14.21 4.90 -10.14
CA LYS A 40 15.35 5.66 -10.62
C LYS A 40 16.00 4.94 -11.80
N GLY A 41 16.87 5.65 -12.49
CA GLY A 41 17.57 5.13 -13.65
C GLY A 41 16.99 5.64 -14.96
N ALA A 42 16.87 4.75 -15.94
CA ALA A 42 16.44 5.10 -17.31
C ALA A 42 14.91 5.22 -17.40
N ILE A 43 14.37 6.18 -16.71
CA ILE A 43 12.94 6.48 -16.64
C ILE A 43 12.72 7.98 -16.88
N GLN A 44 11.55 8.36 -17.39
CA GLN A 44 11.26 9.75 -17.72
C GLN A 44 11.28 10.66 -16.49
N ASN A 45 10.61 10.27 -15.43
CA ASN A 45 10.51 11.08 -14.23
C ASN A 45 10.86 10.23 -13.01
N PRO A 46 12.15 10.07 -12.69
CA PRO A 46 12.54 9.32 -11.49
C PRO A 46 12.11 10.05 -10.23
N GLY A 47 11.83 9.29 -9.19
CA GLY A 47 11.42 9.85 -7.91
C GLY A 47 10.65 8.85 -7.07
N VAL A 48 10.02 9.36 -6.03
CA VAL A 48 9.20 8.56 -5.12
C VAL A 48 7.74 8.72 -5.51
N TYR A 49 7.05 7.59 -5.65
CA TYR A 49 5.65 7.56 -6.06
C TYR A 49 4.82 6.83 -5.01
N THR A 50 3.59 7.29 -4.86
CA THR A 50 2.61 6.64 -3.99
C THR A 50 1.68 5.80 -4.86
N LEU A 51 1.60 4.51 -4.56
CA LEU A 51 0.82 3.55 -5.32
C LEU A 51 -0.12 2.80 -4.38
N LYS A 52 -1.17 2.23 -4.96
CA LYS A 52 -2.01 1.29 -4.24
C LYS A 52 -1.23 0.00 -3.97
N ARG A 53 -1.53 -0.65 -2.85
CA ARG A 53 -0.95 -1.95 -2.55
C ARG A 53 -1.25 -2.94 -3.68
N ASN A 54 -0.33 -3.85 -3.87
CA ASN A 54 -0.38 -4.86 -4.94
C ASN A 54 -0.25 -4.28 -6.36
N SER A 55 0.28 -3.07 -6.48
CA SER A 55 0.64 -2.51 -7.78
C SER A 55 1.90 -3.17 -8.33
N SER A 56 1.96 -3.31 -9.63
CA SER A 56 3.11 -3.90 -10.32
C SER A 56 4.12 -2.84 -10.76
N ILE A 57 5.30 -3.29 -11.16
CA ILE A 57 6.32 -2.40 -11.75
C ILE A 57 5.77 -1.70 -12.98
N SER A 58 4.95 -2.38 -13.78
CA SER A 58 4.31 -1.79 -14.96
C SER A 58 3.50 -0.54 -14.60
N SER A 59 2.73 -0.60 -13.51
CA SER A 59 1.96 0.55 -13.04
C SER A 59 2.86 1.71 -12.63
N LEU A 60 3.96 1.42 -11.94
CA LEU A 60 4.93 2.41 -11.52
C LEU A 60 5.58 3.10 -12.73
N ILE A 61 5.95 2.33 -13.73
CA ILE A 61 6.54 2.87 -14.97
C ILE A 61 5.56 3.81 -15.67
N GLN A 62 4.30 3.45 -15.74
CA GLN A 62 3.27 4.32 -16.32
C GLN A 62 3.12 5.64 -15.57
N MET A 63 3.15 5.58 -14.24
CA MET A 63 3.03 6.79 -13.41
C MET A 63 4.26 7.69 -13.55
N SER A 64 5.42 7.13 -13.77
CA SER A 64 6.67 7.87 -13.93
C SER A 64 6.91 8.41 -15.35
N GLY A 65 5.91 8.29 -16.21
CA GLY A 65 5.99 8.84 -17.56
C GLY A 65 6.54 7.89 -18.61
N GLY A 66 6.88 6.67 -18.23
CA GLY A 66 7.39 5.67 -19.14
C GLY A 66 8.90 5.55 -19.15
N LEU A 67 9.38 4.54 -19.86
CA LEU A 67 10.81 4.24 -19.97
C LEU A 67 11.48 5.17 -20.97
N LEU A 68 12.76 5.42 -20.75
CA LEU A 68 13.60 6.09 -21.75
C LEU A 68 13.96 5.11 -22.88
N GLU A 69 14.34 5.66 -24.02
CA GLU A 69 14.72 4.84 -25.19
C GLU A 69 15.91 3.94 -24.91
N ASN A 70 16.83 4.39 -24.05
CA ASN A 70 18.03 3.66 -23.70
C ASN A 70 17.85 2.72 -22.50
N SER A 71 16.63 2.50 -22.05
CA SER A 71 16.36 1.60 -20.92
C SER A 71 16.58 0.15 -21.35
N ASP A 72 17.17 -0.63 -20.44
CA ASP A 72 17.33 -2.06 -20.61
C ASP A 72 16.27 -2.78 -19.79
N THR A 73 15.28 -3.34 -20.46
CA THR A 73 14.16 -4.01 -19.83
C THR A 73 14.32 -5.54 -19.80
N SER A 74 15.43 -6.06 -20.34
CA SER A 74 15.62 -7.50 -20.48
C SER A 74 15.62 -8.25 -19.15
N ARG A 75 16.00 -7.58 -18.06
CA ARG A 75 16.06 -8.17 -16.72
C ARG A 75 14.92 -7.72 -15.81
N ILE A 76 13.98 -6.97 -16.32
CA ILE A 76 12.89 -6.42 -15.52
C ILE A 76 11.65 -7.27 -15.69
N SER A 77 11.07 -7.68 -14.57
CA SER A 77 9.78 -8.37 -14.56
C SER A 77 8.68 -7.33 -14.35
N PHE A 78 7.95 -7.01 -15.40
CA PHE A 78 6.87 -6.03 -15.32
C PHE A 78 5.71 -6.46 -14.45
N ASN A 79 5.58 -7.75 -14.23
CA ASN A 79 4.52 -8.33 -13.41
C ASN A 79 4.90 -8.42 -11.92
N TYR A 80 6.10 -8.00 -11.57
CA TYR A 80 6.53 -8.02 -10.17
C TYR A 80 5.64 -7.11 -9.33
N ILE A 81 5.13 -7.64 -8.24
CA ILE A 81 4.27 -6.89 -7.32
C ILE A 81 5.16 -6.14 -6.35
N LEU A 82 5.03 -4.82 -6.36
CA LEU A 82 5.82 -3.94 -5.52
C LEU A 82 5.39 -4.04 -4.06
N GLN A 83 6.34 -3.82 -3.17
CA GLN A 83 6.11 -3.71 -1.74
C GLN A 83 6.46 -2.32 -1.26
N ASP A 84 5.95 -1.96 -0.09
CA ASP A 84 6.22 -0.66 0.49
C ASP A 84 7.73 -0.46 0.67
N LYS A 85 8.19 0.73 0.32
CA LYS A 85 9.60 1.14 0.39
C LYS A 85 10.54 0.42 -0.59
N ASP A 86 9.98 -0.24 -1.59
CA ASP A 86 10.81 -0.83 -2.65
C ASP A 86 11.51 0.26 -3.45
N VAL A 87 12.71 -0.05 -3.90
CA VAL A 87 13.49 0.78 -4.81
C VAL A 87 13.65 0.05 -6.12
N VAL A 88 13.15 0.64 -7.19
CA VAL A 88 13.24 0.08 -8.54
C VAL A 88 14.30 0.85 -9.32
N VAL A 89 15.27 0.13 -9.84
CA VAL A 89 16.33 0.71 -10.67
C VAL A 89 16.15 0.19 -12.09
N ILE A 90 15.98 1.11 -13.03
CA ILE A 90 15.88 0.78 -14.46
C ILE A 90 17.25 0.98 -15.07
N PRO A 91 17.93 -0.11 -15.46
CA PRO A 91 19.26 0.02 -16.05
C PRO A 91 19.22 0.60 -17.44
N GLU A 92 20.30 1.24 -17.82
CA GLU A 92 20.50 1.69 -19.19
C GLU A 92 21.13 0.59 -20.02
N LYS A 93 20.81 0.55 -21.30
CA LYS A 93 21.49 -0.33 -22.24
C LYS A 93 22.96 0.05 -22.30
N GLN A 94 23.81 -0.93 -22.05
CA GLN A 94 25.22 -0.75 -22.23
C GLN A 94 25.56 -0.94 -23.70
N GLU A 95 25.98 0.12 -24.35
CA GLU A 95 26.54 0.01 -25.68
C GLU A 95 27.91 -0.64 -25.56
N VAL A 96 28.02 -1.86 -26.01
CA VAL A 96 29.31 -2.51 -26.19
C VAL A 96 29.91 -1.90 -27.44
N LYS A 97 30.82 -0.96 -27.27
CA LYS A 97 31.63 -0.50 -28.39
C LYS A 97 32.63 -1.60 -28.72
N LEU A 98 32.32 -2.31 -29.76
CA LEU A 98 33.30 -3.19 -30.38
C LEU A 98 34.26 -2.29 -31.16
N ILE A 99 35.45 -2.16 -30.67
CA ILE A 99 36.51 -1.50 -31.36
C ILE A 99 37.23 -2.53 -32.23
#